data_a39419540a125aae69067d3d264f87a1
#
_entry.id   a39419540a125aae69067d3d264f87a1
#
_cell.length_a   1.000
_cell.length_b   1.000
_cell.length_c   1.000
_cell.angle_alpha   90.00
_cell.angle_beta   90.00
_cell.angle_gamma   90.00
#
_symmetry.space_group_name_H-M   'P 1'
#
loop_
_entity.id
_entity.type
_entity.pdbx_description
1 polymer ?
#
loop_
_entity_poly.entity_id
_entity_poly.type
_entity_poly.pdbx_seq_one_letter_code
_entity_poly.pdbx_strand_id
1 'polypeptide(L)'
;LAGRFNLAGRFIRAWNDWGEDDHRGWAIIDCMMNLPLLYWASEVTGDPRFSQIAQAHADTAMKNFVRGDGSVNHIVEFDPDTGEMVRSYGGQGYEVGSSWTRGQAWGLYGFALSYIHTGKKEYLDTSRKIAHYFISNTTESGLIPIDFRQPADCQLEDSTAAAIAACGLIELAKHTEGRDSDLYKREALRLLQALDQKRSMWSPDVDPLLEKCTVAYHEPSGHEITIIY
;
A
#
# COMPACT_ATOMS: atom_id res chain seq x y z
N LEU A 1 -6.39 7.77 -15.18
CA LEU A 1 -5.16 7.28 -14.58
C LEU A 1 -3.98 7.49 -15.53
N ALA A 2 -4.00 6.92 -16.77
CA ALA A 2 -2.92 7.06 -17.73
C ALA A 2 -2.57 8.52 -18.09
N GLY A 3 -3.55 9.40 -18.16
CA GLY A 3 -3.33 10.85 -18.45
C GLY A 3 -2.57 11.62 -17.37
N ARG A 4 -2.31 10.99 -16.21
CA ARG A 4 -1.49 11.55 -15.12
C ARG A 4 -0.04 11.07 -15.14
N PHE A 5 0.35 10.29 -16.15
CA PHE A 5 1.68 9.72 -16.23
C PHE A 5 2.71 10.79 -16.60
N ASN A 6 3.75 10.93 -15.76
CA ASN A 6 4.91 11.75 -16.01
C ASN A 6 5.96 10.94 -16.78
N LEU A 7 6.36 11.42 -17.95
CA LEU A 7 7.29 10.72 -18.83
C LEU A 7 8.74 10.75 -18.32
N ALA A 8 9.18 11.87 -17.73
CA ALA A 8 10.54 12.03 -17.23
C ALA A 8 10.79 11.12 -16.00
N GLY A 9 9.91 11.21 -15.00
CA GLY A 9 10.03 10.45 -13.76
C GLY A 9 9.41 9.06 -13.82
N ARG A 10 8.68 8.72 -14.90
CA ARG A 10 8.05 7.41 -15.11
C ARG A 10 7.11 7.00 -13.98
N PHE A 11 6.34 7.96 -13.45
CA PHE A 11 5.35 7.75 -12.40
C PHE A 11 3.99 8.34 -12.76
N ILE A 12 2.94 7.86 -12.10
CA ILE A 12 1.59 8.42 -12.16
C ILE A 12 1.46 9.39 -10.99
N ARG A 13 1.22 10.68 -11.28
CA ARG A 13 1.05 11.67 -10.22
C ARG A 13 -0.22 11.43 -9.42
N ALA A 14 -0.15 11.71 -8.11
CA ALA A 14 -1.24 11.44 -7.19
C ALA A 14 -2.40 12.42 -7.35
N TRP A 15 -2.10 13.71 -7.42
CA TRP A 15 -3.10 14.79 -7.45
C TRP A 15 -3.00 15.64 -8.70
N ASN A 16 -4.06 16.37 -8.98
CA ASN A 16 -4.01 17.52 -9.88
C ASN A 16 -3.53 18.73 -9.09
N ASP A 17 -3.01 19.74 -9.79
CA ASP A 17 -2.68 21.01 -9.15
C ASP A 17 -3.99 21.71 -8.77
N TRP A 18 -4.06 22.13 -7.54
CA TRP A 18 -5.08 23.01 -7.01
C TRP A 18 -4.42 23.93 -5.96
N GLY A 19 -4.80 25.21 -6.02
CA GLY A 19 -4.21 26.20 -5.14
C GLY A 19 -2.83 26.67 -5.57
N GLU A 20 -2.02 27.08 -4.59
CA GLU A 20 -0.69 27.64 -4.81
C GLU A 20 0.43 26.61 -4.84
N ASP A 21 0.15 25.37 -4.41
CA ASP A 21 1.15 24.31 -4.30
C ASP A 21 1.27 23.49 -5.59
N ASP A 22 2.50 23.29 -6.07
CA ASP A 22 2.80 22.45 -7.23
C ASP A 22 2.96 20.98 -6.82
N HIS A 23 1.97 20.17 -7.12
CA HIS A 23 1.97 18.72 -6.84
C HIS A 23 2.24 17.86 -8.09
N ARG A 24 2.69 18.45 -9.21
CA ARG A 24 2.95 17.71 -10.46
C ARG A 24 3.99 16.60 -10.32
N GLY A 25 4.92 16.74 -9.38
CA GLY A 25 5.96 15.76 -9.08
C GLY A 25 5.60 14.75 -8.00
N TRP A 26 4.39 14.77 -7.43
CA TRP A 26 4.04 13.96 -6.26
C TRP A 26 3.41 12.62 -6.67
N ALA A 27 3.95 11.53 -6.14
CA ALA A 27 3.39 10.19 -6.26
C ALA A 27 3.18 9.56 -4.88
N ILE A 28 2.22 8.64 -4.75
CA ILE A 28 1.89 7.93 -3.51
C ILE A 28 1.89 6.43 -3.75
N ILE A 29 2.22 5.68 -2.71
CA ILE A 29 2.27 4.21 -2.77
C ILE A 29 0.90 3.61 -3.07
N ASP A 30 -0.19 4.26 -2.70
CA ASP A 30 -1.58 3.86 -2.96
C ASP A 30 -1.84 3.60 -4.44
N CYS A 31 -1.14 4.31 -5.33
CA CYS A 31 -1.27 4.14 -6.77
C CYS A 31 -0.96 2.71 -7.24
N MET A 32 -0.18 1.94 -6.47
CA MET A 32 0.08 0.54 -6.76
C MET A 32 -1.21 -0.29 -6.86
N MET A 33 -2.26 0.08 -6.10
CA MET A 33 -3.57 -0.57 -6.16
C MET A 33 -4.44 -0.12 -7.34
N ASN A 34 -4.04 0.95 -8.03
CA ASN A 34 -4.72 1.40 -9.24
C ASN A 34 -4.14 0.77 -10.53
N LEU A 35 -2.94 0.18 -10.46
CA LEU A 35 -2.25 -0.41 -11.61
C LEU A 35 -3.00 -1.60 -12.24
N PRO A 36 -3.70 -2.47 -11.46
CA PRO A 36 -4.51 -3.54 -12.04
C PRO A 36 -5.52 -3.07 -13.07
N LEU A 37 -6.10 -1.87 -12.91
CA LEU A 37 -6.98 -1.28 -13.91
C LEU A 37 -6.26 -1.04 -15.25
N LEU A 38 -5.01 -0.63 -15.22
CA LEU A 38 -4.20 -0.41 -16.44
C LEU A 38 -3.79 -1.73 -17.09
N TYR A 39 -3.40 -2.74 -16.31
CA TYR A 39 -3.13 -4.07 -16.83
C TYR A 39 -4.37 -4.66 -17.51
N TRP A 40 -5.51 -4.63 -16.83
CA TRP A 40 -6.79 -5.06 -17.38
C TRP A 40 -7.17 -4.30 -18.65
N ALA A 41 -6.97 -2.97 -18.67
CA ALA A 41 -7.27 -2.16 -19.86
C ALA A 41 -6.43 -2.60 -21.07
N SER A 42 -5.15 -2.93 -20.88
CA SER A 42 -4.32 -3.49 -21.96
C SER A 42 -4.82 -4.84 -22.45
N GLU A 43 -5.23 -5.72 -21.55
CA GLU A 43 -5.76 -7.04 -21.90
C GLU A 43 -7.05 -6.93 -22.72
N VAL A 44 -7.99 -6.07 -22.30
CA VAL A 44 -9.29 -5.92 -22.96
C VAL A 44 -9.21 -5.17 -24.30
N THR A 45 -8.35 -4.14 -24.38
CA THR A 45 -8.27 -3.28 -25.58
C THR A 45 -7.21 -3.73 -26.58
N GLY A 46 -6.25 -4.57 -26.17
CA GLY A 46 -5.06 -4.91 -26.96
C GLY A 46 -4.05 -3.76 -27.04
N ASP A 47 -4.24 -2.66 -26.32
CA ASP A 47 -3.33 -1.51 -26.32
C ASP A 47 -2.24 -1.68 -25.24
N PRO A 48 -0.97 -1.90 -25.63
CA PRO A 48 0.11 -2.16 -24.68
C PRO A 48 0.48 -0.95 -23.82
N ARG A 49 0.09 0.27 -24.22
CA ARG A 49 0.47 1.52 -23.53
C ARG A 49 0.04 1.53 -22.05
N PHE A 50 -1.15 1.00 -21.74
CA PHE A 50 -1.64 0.98 -20.35
C PHE A 50 -0.76 0.09 -19.46
N SER A 51 -0.44 -1.13 -19.89
CA SER A 51 0.46 -2.03 -19.16
C SER A 51 1.88 -1.45 -19.06
N GLN A 52 2.39 -0.79 -20.10
CA GLN A 52 3.70 -0.13 -20.05
C GLN A 52 3.75 1.02 -19.03
N ILE A 53 2.68 1.83 -18.94
CA ILE A 53 2.54 2.89 -17.92
C ILE A 53 2.51 2.29 -16.52
N ALA A 54 1.73 1.22 -16.32
CA ALA A 54 1.64 0.54 -15.03
C ALA A 54 3.01 -0.01 -14.59
N GLN A 55 3.71 -0.71 -15.47
CA GLN A 55 5.04 -1.24 -15.20
C GLN A 55 6.07 -0.14 -14.93
N ALA A 56 6.03 0.96 -15.69
CA ALA A 56 6.92 2.09 -15.46
C ALA A 56 6.72 2.72 -14.09
N HIS A 57 5.46 2.87 -13.66
CA HIS A 57 5.15 3.36 -12.31
C HIS A 57 5.61 2.36 -11.22
N ALA A 58 5.34 1.06 -11.41
CA ALA A 58 5.77 0.02 -10.47
C ALA A 58 7.30 -0.03 -10.32
N ASP A 59 8.06 0.09 -11.42
CA ASP A 59 9.53 0.15 -11.40
C ASP A 59 10.02 1.38 -10.62
N THR A 60 9.40 2.54 -10.84
CA THR A 60 9.71 3.79 -10.10
C THR A 60 9.35 3.65 -8.60
N ALA A 61 8.20 3.05 -8.30
CA ALA A 61 7.77 2.81 -6.92
C ALA A 61 8.71 1.83 -6.20
N MET A 62 9.12 0.75 -6.83
CA MET A 62 10.07 -0.21 -6.28
C MET A 62 11.39 0.46 -5.90
N LYS A 63 11.89 1.36 -6.74
CA LYS A 63 13.17 2.04 -6.54
C LYS A 63 13.12 3.12 -5.45
N ASN A 64 12.02 3.89 -5.37
CA ASN A 64 12.00 5.14 -4.58
C ASN A 64 11.10 5.08 -3.35
N PHE A 65 10.11 4.19 -3.31
CA PHE A 65 9.23 4.05 -2.15
C PHE A 65 9.70 2.97 -1.19
N VAL A 66 10.25 1.84 -1.69
CA VAL A 66 10.63 0.70 -0.86
C VAL A 66 12.03 0.90 -0.30
N ARG A 67 12.13 1.01 1.02
CA ARG A 67 13.41 1.20 1.73
C ARG A 67 14.18 -0.12 1.89
N GLY A 68 15.44 0.02 2.29
CA GLY A 68 16.37 -1.11 2.46
C GLY A 68 15.87 -2.20 3.41
N ASP A 69 15.14 -1.80 4.46
CA ASP A 69 14.57 -2.69 5.49
C ASP A 69 13.20 -3.30 5.11
N GLY A 70 12.63 -2.92 3.95
CA GLY A 70 11.30 -3.38 3.51
C GLY A 70 10.16 -2.46 3.95
N SER A 71 10.43 -1.42 4.71
CA SER A 71 9.43 -0.38 4.96
C SER A 71 9.20 0.49 3.73
N VAL A 72 8.04 1.17 3.67
CA VAL A 72 7.60 1.90 2.49
C VAL A 72 7.35 3.37 2.84
N ASN A 73 7.80 4.29 1.98
CA ASN A 73 7.41 5.70 2.02
C ASN A 73 5.95 5.86 1.57
N HIS A 74 5.20 6.77 2.18
CA HIS A 74 3.84 7.08 1.72
C HIS A 74 3.88 7.95 0.46
N ILE A 75 4.49 9.14 0.55
CA ILE A 75 4.56 10.12 -0.52
C ILE A 75 6.02 10.32 -0.93
N VAL A 76 6.27 10.35 -2.23
CA VAL A 76 7.56 10.73 -2.81
C VAL A 76 7.36 11.87 -3.79
N GLU A 77 8.17 12.91 -3.63
CA GLU A 77 8.24 14.04 -4.54
C GLU A 77 9.40 13.84 -5.52
N PHE A 78 9.09 14.02 -6.79
CA PHE A 78 10.04 14.04 -7.91
C PHE A 78 10.05 15.42 -8.54
N ASP A 79 11.16 15.81 -9.09
CA ASP A 79 11.20 16.91 -10.04
C ASP A 79 10.40 16.52 -11.29
N PRO A 80 9.33 17.25 -11.67
CA PRO A 80 8.45 16.84 -12.76
C PRO A 80 9.11 16.92 -14.14
N ASP A 81 10.19 17.68 -14.31
CA ASP A 81 10.86 17.90 -15.58
C ASP A 81 12.04 16.96 -15.78
N THR A 82 12.78 16.61 -14.69
CA THR A 82 13.92 15.69 -14.75
C THR A 82 13.57 14.26 -14.34
N GLY A 83 12.54 14.09 -13.49
CA GLY A 83 12.16 12.81 -12.91
C GLY A 83 13.04 12.37 -11.75
N GLU A 84 13.93 13.22 -11.26
CA GLU A 84 14.77 12.90 -10.10
C GLU A 84 13.96 12.96 -8.80
N MET A 85 14.23 12.03 -7.88
CA MET A 85 13.63 12.05 -6.55
C MET A 85 14.18 13.23 -5.75
N VAL A 86 13.28 14.06 -5.23
CA VAL A 86 13.62 15.22 -4.39
C VAL A 86 13.61 14.84 -2.91
N ARG A 87 12.49 14.29 -2.42
CA ARG A 87 12.31 13.91 -1.00
C ARG A 87 11.08 13.03 -0.81
N SER A 88 10.89 12.57 0.44
CA SER A 88 9.65 11.88 0.85
C SER A 88 8.96 12.62 2.00
N TYR A 89 7.65 12.34 2.16
CA TYR A 89 6.83 12.91 3.22
C TYR A 89 6.15 11.80 4.02
N GLY A 90 5.85 12.08 5.30
CA GLY A 90 5.10 11.18 6.18
C GLY A 90 3.67 10.94 5.71
N GLY A 91 3.06 11.99 5.17
CA GLY A 91 1.68 11.91 4.67
C GLY A 91 0.70 11.52 5.77
N GLN A 92 -0.01 10.42 5.59
CA GLN A 92 -0.97 9.89 6.57
C GLN A 92 -0.32 9.15 7.76
N GLY A 93 0.99 8.87 7.69
CA GLY A 93 1.76 8.25 8.78
C GLY A 93 2.16 9.22 9.87
N TYR A 94 2.91 8.69 10.86
CA TYR A 94 3.37 9.44 12.03
C TYR A 94 4.33 10.57 11.67
N GLU A 95 5.37 10.29 10.88
CA GLU A 95 6.37 11.29 10.48
C GLU A 95 7.11 10.90 9.20
N VAL A 96 7.97 11.78 8.73
CA VAL A 96 8.89 11.47 7.63
C VAL A 96 9.81 10.31 8.02
N GLY A 97 9.86 9.28 7.16
CA GLY A 97 10.64 8.08 7.43
C GLY A 97 9.96 7.07 8.35
N SER A 98 8.75 7.35 8.86
CA SER A 98 7.94 6.38 9.59
C SER A 98 7.36 5.28 8.66
N SER A 99 6.48 4.46 9.14
CA SER A 99 5.96 3.31 8.40
C SER A 99 4.44 3.21 8.56
N TRP A 100 3.72 4.08 7.85
CA TRP A 100 2.26 4.05 7.76
C TRP A 100 1.78 2.68 7.27
N THR A 101 1.02 1.98 8.11
CA THR A 101 0.73 0.56 7.92
C THR A 101 -0.14 0.27 6.70
N ARG A 102 -1.08 1.15 6.37
CA ARG A 102 -1.89 1.01 5.16
C ARG A 102 -1.04 1.21 3.91
N GLY A 103 -0.09 2.13 3.92
CA GLY A 103 0.90 2.28 2.84
C GLY A 103 1.79 1.05 2.68
N GLN A 104 2.19 0.42 3.79
CA GLN A 104 2.87 -0.89 3.76
C GLN A 104 2.00 -1.94 3.08
N ALA A 105 0.71 -2.02 3.46
CA ALA A 105 -0.24 -2.97 2.89
C ALA A 105 -0.49 -2.71 1.39
N TRP A 106 -0.60 -1.44 0.96
CA TRP A 106 -0.70 -1.08 -0.45
C TRP A 106 0.51 -1.52 -1.26
N GLY A 107 1.73 -1.30 -0.72
CA GLY A 107 2.96 -1.77 -1.37
C GLY A 107 2.98 -3.29 -1.48
N LEU A 108 2.72 -4.00 -0.37
CA LEU A 108 2.70 -5.45 -0.32
C LEU A 108 1.75 -6.03 -1.39
N TYR A 109 0.48 -5.63 -1.35
CA TYR A 109 -0.55 -6.19 -2.25
C TYR A 109 -0.38 -5.70 -3.68
N GLY A 110 -0.06 -4.42 -3.88
CA GLY A 110 0.11 -3.84 -5.22
C GLY A 110 1.28 -4.45 -6.01
N PHE A 111 2.41 -4.76 -5.35
CA PHE A 111 3.51 -5.47 -6.00
C PHE A 111 3.17 -6.94 -6.27
N ALA A 112 2.42 -7.62 -5.39
CA ALA A 112 1.92 -8.97 -5.67
C ALA A 112 1.02 -8.98 -6.91
N LEU A 113 0.08 -8.04 -7.02
CA LEU A 113 -0.79 -7.89 -8.20
C LEU A 113 0.00 -7.55 -9.46
N SER A 114 0.99 -6.65 -9.37
CA SER A 114 1.86 -6.34 -10.51
C SER A 114 2.66 -7.57 -10.99
N TYR A 115 3.10 -8.43 -10.07
CA TYR A 115 3.69 -9.72 -10.42
C TYR A 115 2.69 -10.64 -11.16
N ILE A 116 1.47 -10.76 -10.65
CA ILE A 116 0.43 -11.60 -11.26
C ILE A 116 0.16 -11.21 -12.71
N HIS A 117 0.11 -9.91 -13.00
CA HIS A 117 -0.14 -9.42 -14.36
C HIS A 117 1.07 -9.45 -15.30
N THR A 118 2.30 -9.45 -14.77
CA THR A 118 3.51 -9.27 -15.59
C THR A 118 4.45 -10.45 -15.58
N GLY A 119 4.41 -11.31 -14.56
CA GLY A 119 5.39 -12.37 -14.32
C GLY A 119 6.77 -11.87 -13.89
N LYS A 120 6.98 -10.56 -13.67
CA LYS A 120 8.27 -9.99 -13.27
C LYS A 120 8.62 -10.38 -11.83
N LYS A 121 9.64 -11.23 -11.68
CA LYS A 121 10.07 -11.74 -10.36
C LYS A 121 10.48 -10.65 -9.38
N GLU A 122 11.01 -9.54 -9.87
CA GLU A 122 11.42 -8.39 -9.06
C GLU A 122 10.23 -7.81 -8.27
N TYR A 123 9.01 -7.84 -8.83
CA TYR A 123 7.81 -7.42 -8.11
C TYR A 123 7.42 -8.43 -7.02
N LEU A 124 7.53 -9.72 -7.29
CA LEU A 124 7.30 -10.76 -6.28
C LEU A 124 8.29 -10.62 -5.12
N ASP A 125 9.58 -10.46 -5.41
CA ASP A 125 10.63 -10.31 -4.41
C ASP A 125 10.45 -9.02 -3.59
N THR A 126 10.00 -7.94 -4.22
CA THR A 126 9.67 -6.68 -3.55
C THR A 126 8.46 -6.85 -2.62
N SER A 127 7.40 -7.50 -3.08
CA SER A 127 6.23 -7.80 -2.25
C SER A 127 6.61 -8.67 -1.04
N ARG A 128 7.45 -9.70 -1.24
CA ARG A 128 7.96 -10.55 -0.15
C ARG A 128 8.77 -9.75 0.88
N LYS A 129 9.63 -8.85 0.42
CA LYS A 129 10.42 -7.98 1.29
C LYS A 129 9.52 -7.10 2.18
N ILE A 130 8.50 -6.48 1.59
CA ILE A 130 7.51 -5.67 2.31
C ILE A 130 6.70 -6.54 3.27
N ALA A 131 6.28 -7.75 2.84
CA ALA A 131 5.56 -8.70 3.68
C ALA A 131 6.36 -9.10 4.93
N HIS A 132 7.64 -9.41 4.79
CA HIS A 132 8.51 -9.74 5.93
C HIS A 132 8.63 -8.57 6.92
N TYR A 133 8.75 -7.34 6.42
CA TYR A 133 8.73 -6.16 7.29
C TYR A 133 7.39 -6.03 8.02
N PHE A 134 6.27 -6.15 7.30
CA PHE A 134 4.92 -6.07 7.87
C PHE A 134 4.73 -7.11 8.97
N ILE A 135 5.01 -8.38 8.67
CA ILE A 135 4.86 -9.51 9.60
C ILE A 135 5.72 -9.32 10.86
N SER A 136 6.97 -8.88 10.69
CA SER A 136 7.91 -8.67 11.80
C SER A 136 7.48 -7.54 12.76
N ASN A 137 6.64 -6.62 12.30
CA ASN A 137 6.14 -5.50 13.09
C ASN A 137 4.68 -5.69 13.54
N THR A 138 4.01 -6.75 13.09
CA THR A 138 2.63 -7.05 13.53
C THR A 138 2.62 -7.45 15.00
N THR A 139 1.71 -6.88 15.78
CA THR A 139 1.54 -7.15 17.20
C THR A 139 1.09 -8.60 17.47
N GLU A 140 1.30 -9.11 18.68
CA GLU A 140 0.79 -10.44 19.08
C GLU A 140 -0.73 -10.55 18.96
N SER A 141 -1.45 -9.46 19.19
CA SER A 141 -2.90 -9.41 19.08
C SER A 141 -3.44 -9.58 17.66
N GLY A 142 -2.60 -9.38 16.62
CA GLY A 142 -2.99 -9.30 15.21
C GLY A 142 -3.68 -8.00 14.82
N LEU A 143 -3.86 -7.07 15.76
CA LEU A 143 -4.38 -5.73 15.49
C LEU A 143 -3.23 -4.83 14.99
N ILE A 144 -3.51 -4.02 13.99
CA ILE A 144 -2.48 -3.24 13.30
C ILE A 144 -2.57 -1.77 13.75
N PRO A 145 -1.46 -1.17 14.23
CA PRO A 145 -1.40 0.25 14.54
C PRO A 145 -1.49 1.07 13.25
N ILE A 146 -1.81 2.36 13.34
CA ILE A 146 -1.81 3.23 12.16
C ILE A 146 -0.40 3.38 11.55
N ASP A 147 0.65 3.33 12.37
CA ASP A 147 2.04 3.39 11.94
C ASP A 147 2.90 2.45 12.79
N PHE A 148 3.74 1.62 12.16
CA PHE A 148 4.63 0.70 12.89
C PHE A 148 5.72 1.41 13.71
N ARG A 149 5.91 2.70 13.49
CA ARG A 149 6.89 3.53 14.22
C ARG A 149 6.23 4.64 15.05
N GLN A 150 4.92 4.52 15.29
CA GLN A 150 4.23 5.44 16.20
C GLN A 150 4.78 5.34 17.64
N PRO A 151 4.66 6.40 18.45
CA PRO A 151 5.03 6.36 19.86
C PRO A 151 4.33 5.21 20.61
N ALA A 152 5.02 4.61 21.58
CA ALA A 152 4.52 3.44 22.31
C ALA A 152 3.24 3.70 23.13
N ASP A 153 2.97 4.95 23.49
CA ASP A 153 1.75 5.39 24.18
C ASP A 153 0.60 5.68 23.20
N CYS A 154 0.83 5.71 21.92
CA CYS A 154 -0.21 5.84 20.91
C CYS A 154 -0.94 4.49 20.74
N GLN A 155 -2.28 4.53 20.82
CA GLN A 155 -3.13 3.35 20.70
C GLN A 155 -3.98 3.35 19.41
N LEU A 156 -3.69 4.24 18.46
CA LEU A 156 -4.44 4.31 17.21
C LEU A 156 -4.20 3.08 16.36
N GLU A 157 -5.30 2.48 15.87
CA GLU A 157 -5.31 1.30 14.99
C GLU A 157 -5.77 1.64 13.58
N ASP A 158 -5.42 0.78 12.64
CA ASP A 158 -5.96 0.79 11.27
C ASP A 158 -6.36 -0.62 10.82
N SER A 159 -7.60 -0.98 11.05
CA SER A 159 -8.18 -2.27 10.63
C SER A 159 -8.15 -2.46 9.12
N THR A 160 -8.22 -1.37 8.34
CA THR A 160 -8.13 -1.41 6.88
C THR A 160 -6.76 -1.94 6.43
N ALA A 161 -5.68 -1.51 7.09
CA ALA A 161 -4.34 -2.01 6.79
C ALA A 161 -4.22 -3.51 6.99
N ALA A 162 -4.84 -4.06 8.04
CA ALA A 162 -4.86 -5.50 8.31
C ALA A 162 -5.58 -6.28 7.20
N ALA A 163 -6.75 -5.80 6.75
CA ALA A 163 -7.53 -6.44 5.70
C ALA A 163 -6.77 -6.47 4.36
N ILE A 164 -6.16 -5.35 3.97
CA ILE A 164 -5.39 -5.22 2.74
C ILE A 164 -4.14 -6.10 2.78
N ALA A 165 -3.41 -6.08 3.91
CA ALA A 165 -2.24 -6.94 4.09
C ALA A 165 -2.59 -8.42 4.01
N ALA A 166 -3.72 -8.84 4.62
CA ALA A 166 -4.19 -10.22 4.52
C ALA A 166 -4.44 -10.63 3.07
N CYS A 167 -5.06 -9.77 2.24
CA CYS A 167 -5.22 -10.02 0.80
C CYS A 167 -3.88 -10.21 0.10
N GLY A 168 -2.93 -9.31 0.33
CA GLY A 168 -1.59 -9.41 -0.26
C GLY A 168 -0.84 -10.67 0.16
N LEU A 169 -0.91 -11.06 1.44
CA LEU A 169 -0.31 -12.28 1.97
C LEU A 169 -0.94 -13.54 1.35
N ILE A 170 -2.26 -13.55 1.13
CA ILE A 170 -2.95 -14.66 0.43
C ILE A 170 -2.41 -14.80 -0.99
N GLU A 171 -2.26 -13.70 -1.73
CA GLU A 171 -1.70 -13.76 -3.08
C GLU A 171 -0.24 -14.23 -3.06
N LEU A 172 0.59 -13.71 -2.18
CA LEU A 172 1.97 -14.20 -2.03
C LEU A 172 2.03 -15.70 -1.75
N ALA A 173 1.14 -16.22 -0.89
CA ALA A 173 1.08 -17.63 -0.56
C ALA A 173 0.76 -18.53 -1.76
N LYS A 174 0.01 -18.02 -2.75
CA LYS A 174 -0.31 -18.74 -3.99
C LYS A 174 0.87 -18.80 -4.96
N HIS A 175 1.80 -17.84 -4.84
CA HIS A 175 2.92 -17.67 -5.77
C HIS A 175 4.29 -17.97 -5.13
N THR A 176 4.28 -18.57 -3.94
CA THR A 176 5.48 -19.03 -3.22
C THR A 176 5.28 -20.48 -2.76
N GLU A 177 6.35 -21.15 -2.38
CA GLU A 177 6.32 -22.55 -1.98
C GLU A 177 6.95 -22.77 -0.59
N GLY A 178 6.69 -23.93 -0.01
CA GLY A 178 7.30 -24.37 1.24
C GLY A 178 7.04 -23.43 2.40
N ARG A 179 8.07 -23.15 3.19
CA ARG A 179 7.96 -22.38 4.45
C ARG A 179 7.42 -20.95 4.23
N ASP A 180 7.74 -20.32 3.12
CA ASP A 180 7.27 -18.96 2.84
C ASP A 180 5.76 -18.95 2.60
N SER A 181 5.25 -19.88 1.78
CA SER A 181 3.81 -20.04 1.55
C SER A 181 3.05 -20.28 2.85
N ASP A 182 3.58 -21.18 3.71
CA ASP A 182 2.97 -21.51 5.00
C ASP A 182 3.00 -20.29 5.96
N LEU A 183 4.09 -19.51 5.96
CA LEU A 183 4.19 -18.28 6.74
C LEU A 183 3.09 -17.29 6.32
N TYR A 184 2.99 -16.99 5.02
CA TYR A 184 2.03 -16.01 4.53
C TYR A 184 0.58 -16.44 4.78
N LYS A 185 0.23 -17.72 4.58
CA LYS A 185 -1.10 -18.25 4.91
C LYS A 185 -1.44 -18.09 6.39
N ARG A 186 -0.51 -18.46 7.26
CA ARG A 186 -0.70 -18.36 8.71
C ARG A 186 -0.90 -16.92 9.15
N GLU A 187 -0.08 -16.00 8.66
CA GLU A 187 -0.16 -14.60 9.05
C GLU A 187 -1.42 -13.92 8.47
N ALA A 188 -1.81 -14.22 7.23
CA ALA A 188 -3.08 -13.76 6.67
C ALA A 188 -4.26 -14.23 7.52
N LEU A 189 -4.28 -15.51 7.89
CA LEU A 189 -5.35 -16.07 8.75
C LEU A 189 -5.36 -15.41 10.12
N ARG A 190 -4.20 -15.14 10.72
CA ARG A 190 -4.08 -14.45 12.02
C ARG A 190 -4.66 -13.04 11.97
N LEU A 191 -4.37 -12.27 10.92
CA LEU A 191 -4.94 -10.93 10.72
C LEU A 191 -6.46 -10.99 10.55
N LEU A 192 -6.95 -11.88 9.69
CA LEU A 192 -8.40 -12.05 9.46
C LEU A 192 -9.14 -12.50 10.71
N GLN A 193 -8.58 -13.41 11.50
CA GLN A 193 -9.16 -13.83 12.78
C GLN A 193 -9.20 -12.68 13.80
N ALA A 194 -8.15 -11.85 13.86
CA ALA A 194 -8.14 -10.68 14.73
C ALA A 194 -9.21 -9.65 14.33
N LEU A 195 -9.40 -9.41 13.03
CA LEU A 195 -10.45 -8.54 12.52
C LEU A 195 -11.83 -9.12 12.83
N ASP A 196 -12.07 -10.40 12.48
CA ASP A 196 -13.35 -11.08 12.70
C ASP A 196 -13.80 -11.02 14.14
N GLN A 197 -12.89 -11.35 15.07
CA GLN A 197 -13.22 -11.49 16.49
C GLN A 197 -13.25 -10.17 17.26
N LYS A 198 -12.55 -9.11 16.77
CA LYS A 198 -12.32 -7.91 17.58
C LYS A 198 -12.75 -6.60 16.90
N ARG A 199 -12.93 -6.58 15.58
CA ARG A 199 -13.15 -5.35 14.83
C ARG A 199 -14.25 -5.44 13.78
N SER A 200 -14.83 -6.62 13.56
CA SER A 200 -15.95 -6.80 12.63
C SER A 200 -17.29 -6.61 13.32
N MET A 201 -18.17 -5.86 12.67
CA MET A 201 -19.54 -5.60 13.10
C MET A 201 -20.49 -6.50 12.30
N TRP A 202 -20.74 -7.71 12.80
CA TRP A 202 -21.60 -8.71 12.14
C TRP A 202 -23.10 -8.47 12.44
N SER A 203 -23.58 -7.23 12.35
CA SER A 203 -24.99 -6.90 12.53
C SER A 203 -25.60 -6.48 11.19
N PRO A 204 -26.79 -7.00 10.83
CA PRO A 204 -27.52 -6.53 9.65
C PRO A 204 -28.04 -5.09 9.78
N ASP A 205 -28.00 -4.52 10.98
CA ASP A 205 -28.53 -3.18 11.28
C ASP A 205 -27.48 -2.07 11.09
N VAL A 206 -26.23 -2.42 10.72
CA VAL A 206 -25.15 -1.47 10.49
C VAL A 206 -24.53 -1.66 9.11
N ASP A 207 -24.25 -0.57 8.42
CA ASP A 207 -23.62 -0.62 7.08
C ASP A 207 -22.13 -0.96 7.11
N PRO A 208 -21.30 -0.37 8.01
CA PRO A 208 -19.88 -0.65 8.02
C PRO A 208 -19.56 -2.03 8.58
N LEU A 209 -18.62 -2.74 7.94
CA LEU A 209 -18.17 -4.05 8.38
C LEU A 209 -17.05 -3.96 9.43
N LEU A 210 -16.15 -2.99 9.30
CA LEU A 210 -14.98 -2.82 10.18
C LEU A 210 -15.05 -1.52 10.97
N GLU A 211 -14.61 -1.57 12.21
CA GLU A 211 -14.34 -0.42 13.07
C GLU A 211 -12.83 -0.20 13.25
N LYS A 212 -12.45 0.90 13.89
CA LYS A 212 -11.05 1.26 14.16
C LYS A 212 -10.21 1.41 12.87
N CYS A 213 -10.79 2.06 11.89
CA CYS A 213 -10.09 2.46 10.67
C CYS A 213 -9.62 3.91 10.81
N THR A 214 -8.32 4.18 10.77
CA THR A 214 -7.78 5.54 10.96
C THR A 214 -7.30 6.12 9.64
N VAL A 215 -7.83 7.30 9.26
CA VAL A 215 -7.47 7.97 8.00
C VAL A 215 -6.01 8.41 8.01
N ALA A 216 -5.62 9.24 8.97
CA ALA A 216 -4.29 9.80 9.08
C ALA A 216 -3.92 10.05 10.56
N TYR A 217 -2.64 9.93 10.89
CA TYR A 217 -2.13 10.06 12.25
C TYR A 217 -2.40 11.45 12.85
N HIS A 218 -2.23 12.51 12.06
CA HIS A 218 -2.37 13.90 12.48
C HIS A 218 -3.76 14.51 12.20
N GLU A 219 -4.76 13.68 11.90
CA GLU A 219 -6.12 14.12 11.59
C GLU A 219 -7.14 13.50 12.58
N PRO A 220 -7.33 14.12 13.78
CA PRO A 220 -8.17 13.54 14.84
C PRO A 220 -9.61 13.23 14.41
N SER A 221 -10.18 13.99 13.47
CA SER A 221 -11.53 13.74 12.93
C SER A 221 -11.64 12.43 12.14
N GLY A 222 -10.52 11.88 11.69
CA GLY A 222 -10.42 10.63 10.95
C GLY A 222 -9.88 9.46 11.80
N HIS A 223 -9.72 9.63 13.14
CA HIS A 223 -9.25 8.54 13.99
C HIS A 223 -10.35 7.53 14.26
N GLU A 224 -10.01 6.26 14.09
CA GLU A 224 -10.82 5.11 14.49
C GLU A 224 -12.28 5.15 13.99
N ILE A 225 -12.47 5.68 12.81
CA ILE A 225 -13.79 5.69 12.14
C ILE A 225 -14.14 4.31 11.57
N THR A 226 -15.38 4.14 11.11
CA THR A 226 -15.89 2.86 10.60
C THR A 226 -15.73 2.67 9.10
N ILE A 227 -15.48 3.75 8.36
CA ILE A 227 -15.33 3.72 6.89
C ILE A 227 -14.16 4.59 6.48
N ILE A 228 -13.27 4.04 5.65
CA ILE A 228 -12.20 4.80 4.99
C ILE A 228 -12.33 4.71 3.47
N TYR A 229 -12.67 3.53 2.94
CA TYR A 229 -12.81 3.25 1.50
C TYR A 229 -14.01 2.36 1.24
#